data_ac905b418ba68b01870fa748b43c8561
#
_entry.id   ac905b418ba68b01870fa748b43c8561
#
_cell.length_a   1.000
_cell.length_b   1.000
_cell.length_c   1.000
_cell.angle_alpha   90.00
_cell.angle_beta   90.00
_cell.angle_gamma   90.00
#
_symmetry.space_group_name_H-M   'P 1'
#
loop_
_entity.id
_entity.type
_entity.pdbx_description
1 polymer ?
#
loop_
_entity_poly.entity_id
_entity_poly.type
_entity_poly.pdbx_seq_one_letter_code
_entity_poly.pdbx_strand_id
1 'polypeptide(L)'
;MILKFLFDRLVALLGLLILWPVLLVVAILVKVKMPGGPAFFVQKRVGKGGKLFNCHKFRTMTVKHSGSTVSVAGDSRITPLGAKLRHYKLDELPGLWDVLVGNMSFVGPRPDVPGYADKLQGDDRDVLKLRPGITGPATLKYRLEDEYLANARSLVYGLPFNAYGISKEQVDGMTDQEVAVWYNDNVIYPDKVRLNCHYYRHYSFIKDIQMILCTVLGKKMSYAGEVI
;
A
#
# COMPACT_ATOMS: atom_id res chain seq x y z
N MET A 1 -13.44 16.47 -8.93
CA MET A 1 -13.09 15.74 -7.67
C MET A 1 -14.10 15.87 -6.51
N ILE A 2 -15.10 16.78 -6.58
CA ILE A 2 -16.14 16.90 -5.53
C ILE A 2 -16.98 15.62 -5.45
N LEU A 3 -17.45 15.08 -6.59
CA LEU A 3 -18.22 13.83 -6.65
C LEU A 3 -17.46 12.66 -5.98
N LYS A 4 -16.17 12.52 -6.28
CA LYS A 4 -15.30 11.50 -5.63
C LYS A 4 -15.28 11.69 -4.11
N PHE A 5 -15.12 12.92 -3.65
CA PHE A 5 -15.09 13.23 -2.22
C PHE A 5 -16.38 12.81 -1.51
N LEU A 6 -17.55 13.13 -2.08
CA LEU A 6 -18.86 12.74 -1.52
C LEU A 6 -19.06 11.24 -1.57
N PHE A 7 -18.73 10.60 -2.70
CA PHE A 7 -18.78 9.16 -2.86
C PHE A 7 -17.93 8.45 -1.81
N ASP A 8 -16.68 8.86 -1.63
CA ASP A 8 -15.76 8.26 -0.66
C ASP A 8 -16.37 8.25 0.76
N ARG A 9 -16.96 9.38 1.21
CA ARG A 9 -17.52 9.48 2.57
C ARG A 9 -18.78 8.66 2.73
N LEU A 10 -19.67 8.73 1.75
CA LEU A 10 -20.91 7.96 1.79
C LEU A 10 -20.64 6.46 1.81
N VAL A 11 -19.79 5.98 0.91
CA VAL A 11 -19.45 4.55 0.84
C VAL A 11 -18.64 4.10 2.06
N ALA A 12 -17.74 4.93 2.59
CA ALA A 12 -17.02 4.61 3.82
C ALA A 12 -17.94 4.54 5.04
N LEU A 13 -18.91 5.46 5.15
CA LEU A 13 -19.92 5.43 6.22
C LEU A 13 -20.77 4.16 6.13
N LEU A 14 -21.31 3.85 4.95
CA LEU A 14 -22.09 2.63 4.74
C LEU A 14 -21.25 1.37 5.01
N GLY A 15 -19.99 1.37 4.54
CA GLY A 15 -19.05 0.28 4.80
C GLY A 15 -18.83 0.05 6.30
N LEU A 16 -18.61 1.11 7.08
CA LEU A 16 -18.46 1.01 8.54
C LEU A 16 -19.75 0.54 9.23
N LEU A 17 -20.92 1.03 8.78
CA LEU A 17 -22.22 0.61 9.34
C LEU A 17 -22.52 -0.87 9.05
N ILE A 18 -22.06 -1.42 7.94
CA ILE A 18 -22.25 -2.83 7.58
C ILE A 18 -21.18 -3.71 8.21
N LEU A 19 -19.92 -3.27 8.20
CA LEU A 19 -18.76 -4.09 8.60
C LEU A 19 -18.39 -3.97 10.08
N TRP A 20 -19.08 -3.13 10.89
CA TRP A 20 -18.75 -2.98 12.31
C TRP A 20 -18.73 -4.30 13.09
N PRO A 21 -19.63 -5.31 12.83
CA PRO A 21 -19.53 -6.57 13.55
C PRO A 21 -18.24 -7.33 13.22
N VAL A 22 -17.82 -7.29 11.94
CA VAL A 22 -16.55 -7.90 11.50
C VAL A 22 -15.37 -7.19 12.15
N LEU A 23 -15.38 -5.85 12.16
CA LEU A 23 -14.33 -5.06 12.83
C LEU A 23 -14.23 -5.39 14.33
N LEU A 24 -15.36 -5.55 15.00
CA LEU A 24 -15.41 -5.92 16.42
C LEU A 24 -14.82 -7.33 16.65
N VAL A 25 -15.26 -8.32 15.85
CA VAL A 25 -14.76 -9.69 15.95
C VAL A 25 -13.24 -9.73 15.71
N VAL A 26 -12.74 -9.07 14.66
CA VAL A 26 -11.30 -9.01 14.38
C VAL A 26 -10.54 -8.32 15.53
N ALA A 27 -11.07 -7.21 16.08
CA ALA A 27 -10.45 -6.52 17.22
C ALA A 27 -10.32 -7.44 18.43
N ILE A 28 -11.38 -8.21 18.75
CA ILE A 28 -11.38 -9.20 19.85
C ILE A 28 -10.37 -10.30 19.57
N LEU A 29 -10.35 -10.87 18.35
CA LEU A 29 -9.40 -11.91 17.96
C LEU A 29 -7.95 -11.44 18.10
N VAL A 30 -7.63 -10.21 17.66
CA VAL A 30 -6.30 -9.63 17.82
C VAL A 30 -5.94 -9.48 19.30
N LYS A 31 -6.86 -9.02 20.13
CA LYS A 31 -6.61 -8.89 21.58
C LYS A 31 -6.38 -10.24 22.28
N VAL A 32 -7.16 -11.26 21.94
CA VAL A 32 -7.10 -12.59 22.56
C VAL A 32 -5.91 -13.41 22.05
N LYS A 33 -5.68 -13.45 20.72
CA LYS A 33 -4.65 -14.27 20.10
C LYS A 33 -3.27 -13.60 20.04
N MET A 34 -3.22 -12.28 20.25
CA MET A 34 -1.99 -11.48 20.22
C MET A 34 -1.96 -10.57 21.48
N PRO A 35 -1.82 -11.14 22.68
CA PRO A 35 -1.81 -10.36 23.94
C PRO A 35 -0.61 -9.39 23.97
N GLY A 36 -0.64 -8.47 24.95
CA GLY A 36 0.48 -7.54 25.20
C GLY A 36 0.50 -6.28 24.36
N GLY A 37 -0.57 -6.01 23.55
CA GLY A 37 -0.62 -4.77 22.77
C GLY A 37 -2.03 -4.37 22.35
N PRO A 38 -2.18 -3.20 21.69
CA PRO A 38 -3.46 -2.71 21.17
C PRO A 38 -3.98 -3.58 20.03
N ALA A 39 -5.30 -3.57 19.77
CA ALA A 39 -5.89 -4.23 18.62
C ALA A 39 -5.54 -3.50 17.32
N PHE A 40 -5.48 -2.17 17.38
CA PHE A 40 -5.14 -1.33 16.24
C PHE A 40 -3.66 -0.95 16.26
N PHE A 41 -3.09 -0.90 15.08
CA PHE A 41 -1.79 -0.33 14.78
C PHE A 41 -1.99 1.01 14.08
N VAL A 42 -1.36 2.05 14.59
CA VAL A 42 -1.44 3.40 14.03
C VAL A 42 -0.06 3.82 13.61
N GLN A 43 0.08 4.24 12.36
CA GLN A 43 1.36 4.66 11.80
C GLN A 43 1.22 5.99 11.06
N LYS A 44 2.21 6.88 11.24
CA LYS A 44 2.34 8.09 10.44
C LYS A 44 2.59 7.73 8.98
N ARG A 45 1.79 8.29 8.10
CA ARG A 45 1.90 8.13 6.65
C ARG A 45 1.82 9.48 5.96
N VAL A 46 2.41 9.55 4.76
CA VAL A 46 2.36 10.74 3.91
C VAL A 46 0.98 10.84 3.26
N GLY A 47 0.32 11.96 3.47
CA GLY A 47 -0.99 12.26 2.91
C GLY A 47 -0.95 13.36 1.86
N LYS A 48 -2.12 13.87 1.51
CA LYS A 48 -2.27 14.95 0.53
C LYS A 48 -1.45 16.17 0.92
N GLY A 49 -0.72 16.73 -0.05
CA GLY A 49 0.17 17.87 0.13
C GLY A 49 1.43 17.57 0.95
N GLY A 50 1.77 16.30 1.16
CA GLY A 50 2.91 15.89 1.98
C GLY A 50 2.65 15.94 3.49
N LYS A 51 1.42 16.26 3.92
CA LYS A 51 1.05 16.31 5.33
C LYS A 51 0.94 14.90 5.91
N LEU A 52 1.57 14.69 7.07
CA LEU A 52 1.47 13.40 7.75
C LEU A 52 0.10 13.23 8.40
N PHE A 53 -0.45 12.03 8.28
CA PHE A 53 -1.68 11.61 8.97
C PHE A 53 -1.48 10.27 9.69
N ASN A 54 -2.36 9.96 10.63
CA ASN A 54 -2.40 8.66 11.28
C ASN A 54 -3.19 7.68 10.41
N CYS A 55 -2.55 6.63 9.91
CA CYS A 55 -3.17 5.55 9.17
C CYS A 55 -3.48 4.40 10.13
N HIS A 56 -4.72 3.91 10.13
CA HIS A 56 -5.22 2.90 11.05
C HIS A 56 -5.30 1.53 10.38
N LYS A 57 -4.75 0.51 11.06
CA LYS A 57 -4.84 -0.90 10.64
C LYS A 57 -5.08 -1.78 11.86
N PHE A 58 -5.50 -3.02 11.65
CA PHE A 58 -5.37 -4.02 12.70
C PHE A 58 -3.90 -4.42 12.86
N ARG A 59 -3.49 -4.67 14.09
CA ARG A 59 -2.15 -5.16 14.40
C ARG A 59 -1.99 -6.59 13.88
N THR A 60 -0.94 -6.82 13.09
CA THR A 60 -0.60 -8.12 12.48
C THR A 60 0.75 -8.66 12.93
N MET A 61 1.54 -7.82 13.63
CA MET A 61 2.90 -8.12 14.06
C MET A 61 3.02 -8.11 15.58
N THR A 62 4.09 -8.72 16.09
CA THR A 62 4.49 -8.67 17.51
C THR A 62 4.80 -7.24 17.93
N VAL A 63 4.66 -6.93 19.24
CA VAL A 63 4.85 -5.57 19.77
C VAL A 63 6.32 -5.22 19.95
N LYS A 64 7.13 -6.21 20.36
CA LYS A 64 8.56 -6.03 20.59
C LYS A 64 9.33 -6.42 19.34
N HIS A 65 9.79 -5.45 18.58
CA HIS A 65 10.68 -5.68 17.44
C HIS A 65 11.50 -4.43 17.14
N SER A 66 12.73 -4.65 16.73
CA SER A 66 13.58 -3.68 16.04
C SER A 66 13.72 -4.16 14.60
N GLY A 67 13.53 -3.31 13.61
CA GLY A 67 13.70 -3.72 12.21
C GLY A 67 13.16 -2.72 11.20
N SER A 68 13.37 -3.04 9.93
CA SER A 68 12.96 -2.24 8.78
C SER A 68 11.47 -1.92 8.78
N THR A 69 11.10 -0.76 8.25
CA THR A 69 9.72 -0.37 7.96
C THR A 69 9.15 -1.11 6.75
N VAL A 70 10.01 -1.72 5.93
CA VAL A 70 9.63 -2.57 4.80
C VAL A 70 9.46 -4.00 5.31
N SER A 71 8.31 -4.59 5.03
CA SER A 71 7.92 -5.95 5.39
C SER A 71 7.95 -6.80 4.13
N VAL A 72 8.61 -7.96 4.18
CA VAL A 72 8.65 -8.92 3.08
C VAL A 72 7.83 -10.17 3.44
N ALA A 73 7.48 -10.98 2.45
CA ALA A 73 6.84 -12.28 2.69
C ALA A 73 7.73 -13.15 3.58
N GLY A 74 7.14 -13.78 4.61
CA GLY A 74 7.89 -14.60 5.57
C GLY A 74 8.56 -13.81 6.71
N ASP A 75 8.30 -12.51 6.84
CA ASP A 75 8.82 -11.70 7.94
C ASP A 75 8.42 -12.32 9.31
N SER A 76 9.41 -12.70 10.11
CA SER A 76 9.23 -13.38 11.40
C SER A 76 8.43 -12.58 12.44
N ARG A 77 8.26 -11.28 12.24
CA ARG A 77 7.45 -10.41 13.08
C ARG A 77 5.95 -10.64 12.89
N ILE A 78 5.55 -11.21 11.73
CA ILE A 78 4.14 -11.45 11.40
C ILE A 78 3.63 -12.64 12.21
N THR A 79 2.57 -12.43 12.98
CA THR A 79 1.95 -13.52 13.75
C THR A 79 1.09 -14.43 12.85
N PRO A 80 0.79 -15.69 13.25
CA PRO A 80 -0.07 -16.57 12.46
C PRO A 80 -1.47 -15.98 12.18
N LEU A 81 -2.06 -15.27 13.16
CA LEU A 81 -3.30 -14.53 12.93
C LEU A 81 -3.07 -13.35 11.98
N GLY A 82 -1.97 -12.61 12.18
CA GLY A 82 -1.60 -11.49 11.33
C GLY A 82 -1.42 -11.88 9.86
N ALA A 83 -0.82 -13.03 9.58
CA ALA A 83 -0.69 -13.57 8.23
C ALA A 83 -2.07 -13.81 7.57
N LYS A 84 -3.03 -14.39 8.32
CA LYS A 84 -4.41 -14.57 7.83
C LYS A 84 -5.10 -13.23 7.57
N LEU A 85 -4.98 -12.27 8.49
CA LEU A 85 -5.58 -10.94 8.31
C LEU A 85 -5.04 -10.24 7.06
N ARG A 86 -3.72 -10.30 6.81
CA ARG A 86 -3.08 -9.75 5.62
C ARG A 86 -3.52 -10.46 4.34
N HIS A 87 -3.58 -11.80 4.36
CA HIS A 87 -4.01 -12.59 3.20
C HIS A 87 -5.42 -12.19 2.73
N TYR A 88 -6.36 -12.01 3.67
CA TYR A 88 -7.73 -11.60 3.38
C TYR A 88 -7.92 -10.07 3.35
N LYS A 89 -6.85 -9.28 3.49
CA LYS A 89 -6.87 -7.80 3.57
C LYS A 89 -7.80 -7.24 4.67
N LEU A 90 -8.09 -8.03 5.68
CA LEU A 90 -8.92 -7.62 6.82
C LEU A 90 -8.19 -6.62 7.72
N ASP A 91 -6.86 -6.66 7.73
CA ASP A 91 -6.03 -5.74 8.50
C ASP A 91 -6.16 -4.27 8.05
N GLU A 92 -6.55 -4.03 6.81
CA GLU A 92 -6.72 -2.68 6.25
C GLU A 92 -8.16 -2.12 6.40
N LEU A 93 -9.13 -2.92 6.88
CA LEU A 93 -10.52 -2.46 7.07
C LEU A 93 -10.67 -1.20 7.95
N PRO A 94 -9.87 -0.99 9.02
CA PRO A 94 -9.92 0.27 9.78
C PRO A 94 -9.61 1.51 8.94
N GLY A 95 -8.94 1.37 7.78
CA GLY A 95 -8.73 2.45 6.82
C GLY A 95 -10.02 3.08 6.28
N LEU A 96 -11.19 2.40 6.39
CA LEU A 96 -12.49 3.01 6.11
C LEU A 96 -12.75 4.24 6.98
N TRP A 97 -12.29 4.25 8.23
CA TRP A 97 -12.32 5.41 9.08
C TRP A 97 -11.48 6.55 8.52
N ASP A 98 -10.27 6.25 8.02
CA ASP A 98 -9.39 7.26 7.42
C ASP A 98 -9.99 7.84 6.13
N VAL A 99 -10.76 7.04 5.38
CA VAL A 99 -11.54 7.54 4.24
C VAL A 99 -12.68 8.43 4.72
N LEU A 100 -13.45 8.02 5.73
CA LEU A 100 -14.60 8.78 6.26
C LEU A 100 -14.18 10.17 6.75
N VAL A 101 -13.10 10.25 7.54
CA VAL A 101 -12.61 11.52 8.08
C VAL A 101 -11.84 12.37 7.06
N GLY A 102 -11.52 11.82 5.89
CA GLY A 102 -10.94 12.55 4.78
C GLY A 102 -9.43 12.56 4.66
N ASN A 103 -8.75 11.77 5.44
CA ASN A 103 -7.32 11.55 5.31
C ASN A 103 -6.99 10.71 4.07
N MET A 104 -7.88 9.74 3.74
CA MET A 104 -7.75 8.84 2.62
C MET A 104 -8.94 8.94 1.64
N SER A 105 -8.85 8.18 0.56
CA SER A 105 -9.85 7.96 -0.48
C SER A 105 -9.94 6.45 -0.76
N PHE A 106 -10.98 5.98 -1.45
CA PHE A 106 -10.96 4.59 -1.95
C PHE A 106 -9.90 4.39 -3.00
N VAL A 107 -9.75 5.33 -3.95
CA VAL A 107 -8.77 5.24 -5.03
C VAL A 107 -7.76 6.38 -4.95
N GLY A 108 -6.48 6.02 -4.95
CA GLY A 108 -5.35 6.94 -4.88
C GLY A 108 -4.03 6.20 -4.70
N PRO A 109 -2.91 6.92 -4.59
CA PRO A 109 -1.61 6.33 -4.27
C PRO A 109 -1.67 5.63 -2.90
N ARG A 110 -0.99 4.49 -2.75
CA ARG A 110 -0.84 3.85 -1.45
C ARG A 110 -0.14 4.81 -0.48
N PRO A 111 -0.61 4.93 0.78
CA PRO A 111 0.04 5.85 1.73
C PRO A 111 1.44 5.36 2.10
N ASP A 112 2.46 6.12 1.67
CA ASP A 112 3.86 5.82 1.95
C ASP A 112 4.26 6.18 3.39
N VAL A 113 5.28 5.50 3.92
CA VAL A 113 6.01 5.98 5.10
C VAL A 113 6.77 7.26 4.76
N PRO A 114 7.07 8.14 5.74
CA PRO A 114 7.95 9.28 5.51
C PRO A 114 9.31 8.83 4.93
N GLY A 115 9.83 9.62 3.99
CA GLY A 115 11.08 9.33 3.31
C GLY A 115 10.93 8.90 1.86
N TYR A 116 9.70 8.73 1.36
CA TYR A 116 9.37 8.38 -0.02
C TYR A 116 8.62 9.53 -0.73
N ALA A 117 7.28 9.52 -0.69
CA ALA A 117 6.49 10.51 -1.41
C ALA A 117 6.75 11.96 -0.98
N ASP A 118 7.10 12.20 0.26
CA ASP A 118 7.47 13.52 0.79
C ASP A 118 8.79 14.07 0.21
N LYS A 119 9.65 13.20 -0.34
CA LYS A 119 10.91 13.57 -0.98
C LYS A 119 10.82 13.75 -2.50
N LEU A 120 9.69 13.41 -3.11
CA LEU A 120 9.48 13.59 -4.55
C LEU A 120 9.66 15.05 -4.97
N GLN A 121 10.24 15.26 -6.14
CA GLN A 121 10.53 16.58 -6.71
C GLN A 121 9.90 16.74 -8.09
N GLY A 122 9.87 17.97 -8.59
CA GLY A 122 9.38 18.28 -9.93
C GLY A 122 7.95 17.76 -10.17
N ASP A 123 7.73 17.17 -11.31
CA ASP A 123 6.46 16.64 -11.78
C ASP A 123 5.99 15.41 -10.98
N ASP A 124 6.88 14.68 -10.35
CA ASP A 124 6.54 13.52 -9.52
C ASP A 124 5.76 13.91 -8.26
N ARG A 125 5.87 15.16 -7.83
CA ARG A 125 5.06 15.72 -6.74
C ARG A 125 3.56 15.76 -7.04
N ASP A 126 3.14 15.52 -8.28
CA ASP A 126 1.74 15.38 -8.65
C ASP A 126 1.02 14.30 -7.82
N VAL A 127 1.75 13.26 -7.41
CA VAL A 127 1.26 12.23 -6.48
C VAL A 127 0.70 12.85 -5.20
N LEU A 128 1.35 13.89 -4.68
CA LEU A 128 0.95 14.55 -3.43
C LEU A 128 -0.31 15.42 -3.56
N LYS A 129 -0.77 15.70 -4.77
CA LYS A 129 -2.04 16.41 -5.00
C LYS A 129 -3.26 15.51 -4.76
N LEU A 130 -3.05 14.19 -4.70
CA LEU A 130 -4.05 13.18 -4.41
C LEU A 130 -4.15 12.91 -2.90
N ARG A 131 -5.32 12.39 -2.44
CA ARG A 131 -5.40 11.68 -1.16
C ARG A 131 -4.90 10.26 -1.36
N PRO A 132 -4.16 9.69 -0.39
CA PRO A 132 -3.82 8.27 -0.42
C PRO A 132 -5.07 7.40 -0.54
N GLY A 133 -4.94 6.27 -1.24
CA GLY A 133 -6.04 5.34 -1.50
C GLY A 133 -5.91 4.00 -0.77
N ILE A 134 -7.04 3.34 -0.58
CA ILE A 134 -7.10 1.90 -0.22
C ILE A 134 -6.65 1.08 -1.43
N THR A 135 -7.08 1.48 -2.62
CA THR A 135 -6.65 0.91 -3.90
C THR A 135 -6.22 2.02 -4.86
N GLY A 136 -5.70 1.65 -6.02
CA GLY A 136 -5.28 2.55 -7.07
C GLY A 136 -4.49 1.82 -8.14
N PRO A 137 -4.05 2.51 -9.21
CA PRO A 137 -3.40 1.84 -10.33
C PRO A 137 -2.11 1.12 -9.90
N ALA A 138 -1.29 1.75 -9.09
CA ALA A 138 -0.08 1.14 -8.55
C ALA A 138 -0.39 -0.03 -7.61
N THR A 139 -1.45 0.07 -6.79
CA THR A 139 -1.88 -1.02 -5.89
C THR A 139 -2.39 -2.23 -6.67
N LEU A 140 -3.08 -2.03 -7.79
CA LEU A 140 -3.54 -3.12 -8.65
C LEU A 140 -2.37 -3.82 -9.33
N LYS A 141 -1.43 -3.08 -9.90
CA LYS A 141 -0.25 -3.63 -10.58
C LYS A 141 0.64 -4.42 -9.61
N TYR A 142 0.91 -3.85 -8.46
CA TYR A 142 1.80 -4.42 -7.44
C TYR A 142 1.02 -5.10 -6.29
N ARG A 143 -0.11 -5.76 -6.62
CA ARG A 143 -0.94 -6.48 -5.62
C ARG A 143 -0.13 -7.53 -4.84
N LEU A 144 0.80 -8.19 -5.51
CA LEU A 144 1.70 -9.24 -4.97
C LEU A 144 3.10 -8.67 -4.68
N GLU A 145 3.19 -7.41 -4.24
CA GLU A 145 4.47 -6.74 -3.98
C GLU A 145 5.37 -7.54 -3.04
N ASP A 146 4.78 -8.13 -1.99
CA ASP A 146 5.53 -8.96 -1.03
C ASP A 146 6.21 -10.17 -1.73
N GLU A 147 5.58 -10.75 -2.77
CA GLU A 147 6.15 -11.84 -3.58
C GLU A 147 7.24 -11.33 -4.52
N TYR A 148 7.05 -10.16 -5.15
CA TYR A 148 8.09 -9.52 -5.96
C TYR A 148 9.34 -9.25 -5.11
N LEU A 149 9.18 -8.70 -3.92
CA LEU A 149 10.29 -8.38 -3.02
C LEU A 149 10.97 -9.66 -2.49
N ALA A 150 10.22 -10.72 -2.20
CA ALA A 150 10.79 -12.01 -1.81
C ALA A 150 11.63 -12.67 -2.93
N ASN A 151 11.28 -12.40 -4.20
CA ASN A 151 11.98 -12.92 -5.38
C ASN A 151 12.89 -11.86 -6.05
N ALA A 152 13.17 -10.75 -5.36
CA ALA A 152 13.84 -9.59 -5.94
C ALA A 152 15.18 -9.94 -6.58
N ARG A 153 16.00 -10.79 -5.96
CA ARG A 153 17.31 -11.22 -6.51
C ARG A 153 17.15 -11.85 -7.90
N SER A 154 16.22 -12.78 -8.06
CA SER A 154 15.95 -13.41 -9.36
C SER A 154 15.46 -12.40 -10.41
N LEU A 155 14.60 -11.46 -9.98
CA LEU A 155 14.05 -10.43 -10.86
C LEU A 155 15.14 -9.44 -11.30
N VAL A 156 16.04 -9.04 -10.40
CA VAL A 156 17.15 -8.12 -10.69
C VAL A 156 18.10 -8.75 -11.73
N TYR A 157 18.37 -10.06 -11.65
CA TYR A 157 19.18 -10.73 -12.67
C TYR A 157 18.55 -10.75 -14.08
N GLY A 158 17.24 -10.56 -14.18
CA GLY A 158 16.54 -10.40 -15.46
C GLY A 158 16.56 -8.97 -16.01
N LEU A 159 17.08 -7.99 -15.25
CA LEU A 159 17.12 -6.59 -15.68
C LEU A 159 18.39 -6.28 -16.51
N PRO A 160 18.31 -5.28 -17.40
CA PRO A 160 19.51 -4.74 -18.04
C PRO A 160 20.30 -3.89 -17.01
N PHE A 161 21.31 -4.49 -16.38
CA PHE A 161 22.09 -3.88 -15.29
C PHE A 161 22.54 -2.45 -15.58
N ASN A 162 23.03 -2.20 -16.79
CA ASN A 162 23.51 -0.87 -17.21
C ASN A 162 22.41 0.20 -17.16
N ALA A 163 21.15 -0.17 -17.41
CA ALA A 163 20.05 0.79 -17.40
C ALA A 163 19.70 1.27 -15.98
N TYR A 164 20.07 0.49 -14.97
CA TYR A 164 19.80 0.79 -13.56
C TYR A 164 21.06 1.19 -12.77
N GLY A 165 22.22 1.32 -13.45
CA GLY A 165 23.46 1.75 -12.81
C GLY A 165 23.97 0.81 -11.71
N ILE A 166 23.65 -0.50 -11.81
CA ILE A 166 24.12 -1.53 -10.88
C ILE A 166 24.91 -2.59 -11.66
N SER A 167 25.87 -3.26 -11.03
CA SER A 167 26.59 -4.37 -11.62
C SER A 167 26.17 -5.69 -10.98
N LYS A 168 26.49 -6.81 -11.67
CA LYS A 168 26.23 -8.16 -11.14
C LYS A 168 27.00 -8.40 -9.83
N GLU A 169 28.26 -7.98 -9.78
CA GLU A 169 29.12 -8.11 -8.63
C GLU A 169 28.58 -7.35 -7.41
N GLN A 170 27.97 -6.17 -7.66
CA GLN A 170 27.29 -5.41 -6.58
C GLN A 170 26.10 -6.19 -6.04
N VAL A 171 25.26 -6.77 -6.92
CA VAL A 171 24.10 -7.57 -6.50
C VAL A 171 24.54 -8.83 -5.74
N ASP A 172 25.63 -9.47 -6.18
CA ASP A 172 26.19 -10.67 -5.51
C ASP A 172 26.71 -10.36 -4.09
N GLY A 173 27.20 -9.14 -3.87
CA GLY A 173 27.67 -8.68 -2.56
C GLY A 173 26.56 -8.24 -1.58
N MET A 174 25.31 -8.10 -2.06
CA MET A 174 24.18 -7.70 -1.22
C MET A 174 23.49 -8.90 -0.57
N THR A 175 22.94 -8.69 0.62
CA THR A 175 21.96 -9.61 1.22
C THR A 175 20.63 -9.58 0.45
N ASP A 176 19.79 -10.61 0.60
CA ASP A 176 18.47 -10.64 -0.05
C ASP A 176 17.59 -9.46 0.37
N GLN A 177 17.71 -9.01 1.63
CA GLN A 177 16.99 -7.84 2.11
C GLN A 177 17.47 -6.54 1.41
N GLU A 178 18.76 -6.38 1.21
CA GLU A 178 19.33 -5.22 0.51
C GLU A 178 18.93 -5.21 -0.95
N VAL A 179 18.93 -6.37 -1.61
CA VAL A 179 18.44 -6.51 -3.01
C VAL A 179 16.95 -6.18 -3.09
N ALA A 180 16.13 -6.63 -2.13
CA ALA A 180 14.70 -6.33 -2.09
C ALA A 180 14.46 -4.82 -1.93
N VAL A 181 15.18 -4.15 -1.04
CA VAL A 181 15.11 -2.69 -0.85
C VAL A 181 15.55 -1.98 -2.11
N TRP A 182 16.69 -2.37 -2.69
CA TRP A 182 17.18 -1.78 -3.93
C TRP A 182 16.17 -1.93 -5.08
N TYR A 183 15.56 -3.12 -5.24
CA TYR A 183 14.56 -3.39 -6.26
C TYR A 183 13.29 -2.55 -6.06
N ASN A 184 12.86 -2.43 -4.80
CA ASN A 184 11.76 -1.53 -4.46
C ASN A 184 12.05 -0.09 -4.90
N ASP A 185 13.22 0.43 -4.52
CA ASP A 185 13.54 1.86 -4.67
C ASP A 185 13.87 2.26 -6.11
N ASN A 186 14.43 1.32 -6.89
CA ASN A 186 14.91 1.63 -8.25
C ASN A 186 13.96 1.12 -9.36
N VAL A 187 13.09 0.15 -9.08
CA VAL A 187 12.21 -0.45 -10.09
C VAL A 187 10.74 -0.24 -9.75
N ILE A 188 10.29 -0.73 -8.57
CA ILE A 188 8.87 -0.71 -8.20
C ILE A 188 8.41 0.73 -7.90
N TYR A 189 9.12 1.45 -7.06
CA TYR A 189 8.69 2.76 -6.58
C TYR A 189 8.62 3.82 -7.70
N PRO A 190 9.61 3.96 -8.61
CA PRO A 190 9.49 4.86 -9.74
C PRO A 190 8.30 4.57 -10.64
N ASP A 191 7.99 3.29 -10.88
CA ASP A 191 6.83 2.92 -11.68
C ASP A 191 5.50 3.20 -10.95
N LYS A 192 5.44 3.00 -9.62
CA LYS A 192 4.30 3.44 -8.81
C LYS A 192 4.07 4.94 -8.92
N VAL A 193 5.13 5.74 -8.84
CA VAL A 193 5.06 7.20 -9.01
C VAL A 193 4.51 7.55 -10.38
N ARG A 194 5.07 6.96 -11.46
CA ARG A 194 4.60 7.14 -12.84
C ARG A 194 3.10 6.87 -12.98
N LEU A 195 2.62 5.73 -12.49
CA LEU A 195 1.21 5.33 -12.56
C LEU A 195 0.31 6.29 -11.77
N ASN A 196 0.74 6.74 -10.59
CA ASN A 196 -0.01 7.66 -9.76
C ASN A 196 -0.04 9.09 -10.33
N CYS A 197 1.06 9.56 -10.96
CA CYS A 197 1.07 10.81 -11.71
C CYS A 197 0.14 10.74 -12.91
N HIS A 198 0.17 9.62 -13.67
CA HIS A 198 -0.77 9.40 -14.77
C HIS A 198 -2.23 9.45 -14.27
N TYR A 199 -2.52 8.82 -13.13
CA TYR A 199 -3.85 8.84 -12.53
C TYR A 199 -4.30 10.26 -12.16
N TYR A 200 -3.42 11.08 -11.59
CA TYR A 200 -3.73 12.47 -11.29
C TYR A 200 -4.04 13.28 -12.55
N ARG A 201 -3.20 13.15 -13.58
CA ARG A 201 -3.27 13.94 -14.83
C ARG A 201 -4.47 13.51 -15.70
N HIS A 202 -4.87 12.24 -15.64
CA HIS A 202 -5.95 11.65 -16.45
C HIS A 202 -7.08 11.13 -15.58
N TYR A 203 -7.42 11.87 -14.53
CA TYR A 203 -8.44 11.46 -13.57
C TYR A 203 -9.79 11.17 -14.24
N SER A 204 -10.40 10.04 -13.86
CA SER A 204 -11.75 9.66 -14.27
C SER A 204 -12.47 8.93 -13.15
N PHE A 205 -13.66 9.38 -12.77
CA PHE A 205 -14.47 8.74 -11.75
C PHE A 205 -14.91 7.32 -12.17
N ILE A 206 -15.16 7.10 -13.47
CA ILE A 206 -15.49 5.75 -13.98
C ILE A 206 -14.31 4.81 -13.77
N LYS A 207 -13.08 5.27 -13.97
CA LYS A 207 -11.87 4.49 -13.70
C LYS A 207 -11.72 4.18 -12.21
N ASP A 208 -12.12 5.08 -11.32
CA ASP A 208 -12.16 4.81 -9.88
C ASP A 208 -13.06 3.61 -9.57
N ILE A 209 -14.29 3.61 -10.11
CA ILE A 209 -15.23 2.49 -9.92
C ILE A 209 -14.67 1.19 -10.48
N GLN A 210 -14.04 1.23 -11.68
CA GLN A 210 -13.40 0.05 -12.27
C GLN A 210 -12.26 -0.48 -11.38
N MET A 211 -11.41 0.39 -10.84
CA MET A 211 -10.31 -0.01 -9.93
C MET A 211 -10.83 -0.62 -8.63
N ILE A 212 -11.89 -0.06 -8.05
CA ILE A 212 -12.55 -0.63 -6.87
C ILE A 212 -13.07 -2.03 -7.18
N LEU A 213 -13.81 -2.20 -8.29
CA LEU A 213 -14.34 -3.51 -8.70
C LEU A 213 -13.23 -4.52 -8.97
N CYS A 214 -12.16 -4.12 -9.69
CA CYS A 214 -11.01 -5.00 -9.93
C CYS A 214 -10.32 -5.41 -8.64
N THR A 215 -10.24 -4.51 -7.65
CA THR A 215 -9.67 -4.82 -6.33
C THR A 215 -10.51 -5.85 -5.60
N VAL A 216 -11.82 -5.66 -5.53
CA VAL A 216 -12.75 -6.56 -4.82
C VAL A 216 -12.82 -7.93 -5.48
N LEU A 217 -12.87 -7.97 -6.83
CA LEU A 217 -13.01 -9.20 -7.61
C LEU A 217 -11.69 -9.91 -7.91
N GLY A 218 -10.56 -9.34 -7.51
CA GLY A 218 -9.24 -9.90 -7.83
C GLY A 218 -8.88 -9.85 -9.32
N LYS A 219 -9.52 -8.96 -10.10
CA LYS A 219 -9.33 -8.87 -11.56
C LYS A 219 -8.27 -7.84 -11.92
N LYS A 220 -7.71 -8.00 -13.11
CA LYS A 220 -6.82 -7.04 -13.76
C LYS A 220 -7.62 -6.12 -14.69
N MET A 221 -7.04 -4.96 -15.04
CA MET A 221 -7.62 -4.05 -16.03
C MET A 221 -6.53 -3.40 -16.90
N SER A 222 -6.93 -2.94 -18.09
CA SER A 222 -6.04 -2.12 -18.91
C SER A 222 -6.04 -0.67 -18.42
N TYR A 223 -4.87 -0.13 -18.16
CA TYR A 223 -4.69 1.24 -17.69
C TYR A 223 -3.33 1.79 -18.10
N ALA A 224 -3.26 3.06 -18.55
CA ALA A 224 -2.01 3.71 -18.98
C ALA A 224 -1.20 2.92 -20.03
N GLY A 225 -1.89 2.18 -20.92
CA GLY A 225 -1.25 1.38 -21.97
C GLY A 225 -0.72 0.01 -21.51
N GLU A 226 -0.97 -0.39 -20.28
CA GLU A 226 -0.53 -1.68 -19.72
C GLU A 226 -1.65 -2.40 -18.97
N VAL A 227 -1.43 -3.65 -18.59
CA VAL A 227 -2.34 -4.44 -17.74
C VAL A 227 -1.88 -4.33 -16.29
N ILE A 228 -2.77 -3.84 -15.43
CA ILE A 228 -2.54 -3.65 -13.99
C ILE A 228 -3.47 -4.52 -13.17
#